data_41e5895709535849d25fc59cf3a67655
#
_entry.id   41e5895709535849d25fc59cf3a67655
#
_cell.length_a   1.000
_cell.length_b   1.000
_cell.length_c   1.000
_cell.angle_alpha   90.00
_cell.angle_beta   90.00
_cell.angle_gamma   90.00
#
_symmetry.space_group_name_H-M   'P 1'
#
loop_
_entity.id
_entity.type
_entity.pdbx_description
1 polymer ?
#
loop_
_entity_poly.entity_id
_entity_poly.type
_entity_poly.pdbx_seq_one_letter_code
_entity_poly.pdbx_strand_id
1 'polypeptide(L)'
;DQDKVFKFFKKIKPELVNIAAARVGGIQANSNFKQKFIYENLQIQNNLIHGSFLAKVKNLIFLGSSCIYPKLCKQPMKESYLLSGKLEETNDAYAIAKIAGIMMCYNYSLNYKLNYQSLMPPNLFGPGDNYNLKNSHFFPALLKKIYLAKVKRKKTLDVWGTGKPKRELMF
;
A
#
# COMPACT_ATOMS: atom_id res chain seq x y z
N ASP A 1 8.51 10.41 -13.66
CA ASP A 1 9.44 10.61 -14.78
C ASP A 1 10.20 9.30 -15.04
N GLN A 2 9.81 8.61 -16.12
CA GLN A 2 10.34 7.31 -16.52
C GLN A 2 11.84 7.36 -16.85
N ASP A 3 12.25 8.36 -17.61
CA ASP A 3 13.63 8.48 -18.08
C ASP A 3 14.61 8.66 -16.92
N LYS A 4 14.22 9.45 -15.91
CA LYS A 4 15.05 9.63 -14.70
C LYS A 4 15.18 8.33 -13.93
N VAL A 5 14.09 7.58 -13.78
CA VAL A 5 14.12 6.27 -13.10
C VAL A 5 15.00 5.29 -13.84
N PHE A 6 14.87 5.18 -15.16
CA PHE A 6 15.68 4.25 -15.95
C PHE A 6 17.17 4.62 -15.95
N LYS A 7 17.50 5.92 -16.08
CA LYS A 7 18.88 6.42 -15.95
C LYS A 7 19.46 6.10 -14.58
N PHE A 8 18.66 6.29 -13.51
CA PHE A 8 19.07 5.96 -12.14
C PHE A 8 19.41 4.48 -11.99
N PHE A 9 18.50 3.58 -12.38
CA PHE A 9 18.74 2.14 -12.29
C PHE A 9 19.95 1.68 -13.14
N LYS A 10 20.08 2.22 -14.35
CA LYS A 10 21.25 1.93 -15.22
C LYS A 10 22.57 2.33 -14.56
N LYS A 11 22.57 3.44 -13.80
CA LYS A 11 23.76 3.94 -13.09
C LYS A 11 24.08 3.11 -11.85
N ILE A 12 23.06 2.83 -11.00
CA ILE A 12 23.26 2.22 -9.67
C ILE A 12 23.39 0.71 -9.75
N LYS A 13 22.63 0.03 -10.64
CA LYS A 13 22.58 -1.42 -10.82
C LYS A 13 22.43 -2.16 -9.48
N PRO A 14 21.37 -1.93 -8.70
CA PRO A 14 21.20 -2.52 -7.39
C PRO A 14 21.01 -4.04 -7.48
N GLU A 15 21.46 -4.77 -6.48
CA GLU A 15 21.26 -6.22 -6.36
C GLU A 15 19.83 -6.58 -5.95
N LEU A 16 19.21 -5.72 -5.14
CA LEU A 16 17.85 -5.83 -4.63
C LEU A 16 17.13 -4.49 -4.74
N VAL A 17 15.89 -4.52 -5.19
CA VAL A 17 15.00 -3.35 -5.17
C VAL A 17 13.83 -3.62 -4.22
N ASN A 18 13.64 -2.74 -3.25
CA ASN A 18 12.47 -2.76 -2.37
C ASN A 18 11.56 -1.57 -2.70
N ILE A 19 10.38 -1.84 -3.24
CA ILE A 19 9.41 -0.82 -3.64
C ILE A 19 8.42 -0.58 -2.50
N ALA A 20 8.79 0.32 -1.58
CA ALA A 20 7.90 0.83 -0.54
C ALA A 20 7.18 2.13 -0.96
N ALA A 21 7.56 2.71 -2.10
CA ALA A 21 7.00 3.96 -2.61
C ALA A 21 5.57 3.77 -3.13
N ALA A 22 4.65 4.59 -2.63
CA ALA A 22 3.28 4.66 -3.11
C ALA A 22 2.64 5.99 -2.68
N ARG A 23 1.61 6.41 -3.44
CA ARG A 23 0.65 7.39 -2.91
C ARG A 23 -0.29 6.66 -1.96
N VAL A 24 -0.22 6.98 -0.68
CA VAL A 24 -1.05 6.39 0.38
C VAL A 24 -1.87 7.46 1.09
N GLY A 25 -2.92 7.05 1.78
CA GLY A 25 -3.76 7.94 2.58
C GLY A 25 -4.92 7.21 3.23
N GLY A 26 -5.58 7.87 4.18
CA GLY A 26 -6.78 7.36 4.84
C GLY A 26 -7.99 7.26 3.89
N ILE A 27 -9.10 6.71 4.39
CA ILE A 27 -10.34 6.48 3.62
C ILE A 27 -10.82 7.74 2.90
N GLN A 28 -10.84 8.89 3.59
CA GLN A 28 -11.31 10.16 3.02
C GLN A 28 -10.46 10.62 1.83
N ALA A 29 -9.13 10.50 1.93
CA ALA A 29 -8.22 10.85 0.84
C ALA A 29 -8.40 9.93 -0.37
N ASN A 30 -8.53 8.62 -0.14
CA ASN A 30 -8.78 7.63 -1.18
C ASN A 30 -10.10 7.91 -1.92
N SER A 31 -11.19 8.15 -1.20
CA SER A 31 -12.50 8.45 -1.80
C SER A 31 -12.51 9.74 -2.62
N ASN A 32 -11.83 10.80 -2.14
CA ASN A 32 -11.89 12.13 -2.77
C ASN A 32 -10.95 12.28 -3.96
N PHE A 33 -9.88 11.48 -4.04
CA PHE A 33 -8.83 11.64 -5.05
C PHE A 33 -8.54 10.34 -5.80
N LYS A 34 -9.55 9.51 -6.09
CA LYS A 34 -9.41 8.20 -6.76
C LYS A 34 -8.51 8.25 -8.00
N GLN A 35 -8.71 9.26 -8.86
CA GLN A 35 -7.91 9.42 -10.09
C GLN A 35 -6.41 9.64 -9.81
N LYS A 36 -6.07 10.33 -8.73
CA LYS A 36 -4.65 10.51 -8.34
C LYS A 36 -4.07 9.22 -7.76
N PHE A 37 -4.85 8.51 -6.94
CA PHE A 37 -4.39 7.26 -6.36
C PHE A 37 -4.11 6.18 -7.39
N ILE A 38 -4.99 6.01 -8.39
CA ILE A 38 -4.72 5.03 -9.45
C ILE A 38 -3.57 5.49 -10.34
N TYR A 39 -3.60 6.71 -10.84
CA TYR A 39 -2.62 7.21 -11.81
C TYR A 39 -1.20 7.23 -11.24
N GLU A 40 -1.01 7.88 -10.08
CA GLU A 40 0.31 8.05 -9.50
C GLU A 40 0.92 6.71 -9.06
N ASN A 41 0.12 5.80 -8.48
CA ASN A 41 0.61 4.48 -8.10
C ASN A 41 0.98 3.63 -9.31
N LEU A 42 0.19 3.65 -10.39
CA LEU A 42 0.54 2.98 -11.64
C LEU A 42 1.84 3.54 -12.23
N GLN A 43 2.01 4.86 -12.26
CA GLN A 43 3.26 5.48 -12.74
C GLN A 43 4.47 5.08 -11.91
N ILE A 44 4.37 5.11 -10.58
CA ILE A 44 5.45 4.73 -9.68
C ILE A 44 5.87 3.28 -9.93
N GLN A 45 4.93 2.35 -9.82
CA GLN A 45 5.23 0.92 -9.88
C GLN A 45 5.65 0.46 -11.28
N ASN A 46 5.01 0.97 -12.34
CA ASN A 46 5.39 0.63 -13.72
C ASN A 46 6.84 1.04 -14.00
N ASN A 47 7.22 2.26 -13.61
CA ASN A 47 8.58 2.75 -13.83
C ASN A 47 9.60 1.99 -13.00
N LEU A 48 9.29 1.67 -11.74
CA LEU A 48 10.23 0.98 -10.86
C LEU A 48 10.38 -0.49 -11.20
N ILE A 49 9.27 -1.23 -11.44
CA ILE A 49 9.32 -2.65 -11.78
C ILE A 49 9.98 -2.85 -13.14
N HIS A 50 9.53 -2.10 -14.16
CA HIS A 50 10.12 -2.21 -15.50
C HIS A 50 11.55 -1.71 -15.55
N GLY A 51 11.87 -0.59 -14.87
CA GLY A 51 13.23 -0.07 -14.76
C GLY A 51 14.19 -1.05 -14.09
N SER A 52 13.74 -1.78 -13.07
CA SER A 52 14.50 -2.85 -12.43
C SER A 52 14.81 -3.98 -13.42
N PHE A 53 13.82 -4.39 -14.22
CA PHE A 53 14.01 -5.40 -15.26
C PHE A 53 15.03 -4.96 -16.32
N LEU A 54 14.90 -3.73 -16.86
CA LEU A 54 15.83 -3.20 -17.85
C LEU A 54 17.26 -3.08 -17.31
N ALA A 55 17.42 -2.84 -16.02
CA ALA A 55 18.72 -2.81 -15.34
C ALA A 55 19.24 -4.19 -14.93
N LYS A 56 18.54 -5.28 -15.32
CA LYS A 56 18.88 -6.68 -15.02
C LYS A 56 18.92 -7.00 -13.52
N VAL A 57 18.13 -6.28 -12.72
CA VAL A 57 17.93 -6.59 -11.29
C VAL A 57 17.21 -7.93 -11.17
N LYS A 58 17.77 -8.87 -10.41
CA LYS A 58 17.20 -10.21 -10.25
C LYS A 58 16.22 -10.32 -9.08
N ASN A 59 16.35 -9.49 -8.07
CA ASN A 59 15.57 -9.55 -6.83
C ASN A 59 14.80 -8.24 -6.64
N LEU A 60 13.47 -8.37 -6.43
CA LEU A 60 12.61 -7.23 -6.18
C LEU A 60 11.53 -7.61 -5.17
N ILE A 61 11.27 -6.73 -4.20
CA ILE A 61 10.15 -6.82 -3.27
C ILE A 61 9.21 -5.66 -3.56
N PHE A 62 7.97 -5.98 -3.88
CA PHE A 62 6.90 -5.01 -4.08
C PHE A 62 5.93 -5.06 -2.90
N LEU A 63 5.75 -3.94 -2.20
CA LEU A 63 4.76 -3.85 -1.14
C LEU A 63 3.37 -3.62 -1.75
N GLY A 64 2.56 -4.68 -1.72
CA GLY A 64 1.14 -4.63 -2.00
C GLY A 64 0.36 -4.02 -0.83
N SER A 65 -0.83 -4.51 -0.59
CA SER A 65 -1.68 -4.08 0.53
C SER A 65 -2.80 -5.09 0.75
N SER A 66 -3.27 -5.24 1.97
CA SER A 66 -4.48 -6.04 2.27
C SER A 66 -5.77 -5.48 1.63
N CYS A 67 -5.77 -4.25 1.14
CA CYS A 67 -6.89 -3.65 0.40
C CYS A 67 -7.21 -4.31 -0.95
N ILE A 68 -6.31 -5.14 -1.47
CA ILE A 68 -6.51 -5.85 -2.75
C ILE A 68 -7.52 -7.00 -2.67
N TYR A 69 -7.84 -7.45 -1.47
CA TYR A 69 -8.80 -8.53 -1.28
C TYR A 69 -10.25 -8.03 -1.34
N PRO A 70 -11.20 -8.91 -1.71
CA PRO A 70 -12.60 -8.54 -1.73
C PRO A 70 -13.09 -8.01 -0.39
N LYS A 71 -13.98 -7.01 -0.44
CA LYS A 71 -14.60 -6.41 0.75
C LYS A 71 -15.21 -7.46 1.72
N LEU A 72 -15.83 -8.48 1.17
CA LEU A 72 -16.56 -9.53 1.90
C LEU A 72 -15.88 -10.91 1.80
N CYS A 73 -14.54 -10.96 1.78
CA CYS A 73 -13.85 -12.25 1.80
C CYS A 73 -13.82 -12.87 3.21
N LYS A 74 -13.68 -14.21 3.25
CA LYS A 74 -13.55 -14.96 4.51
C LYS A 74 -12.27 -14.54 5.26
N GLN A 75 -12.32 -14.66 6.59
CA GLN A 75 -11.20 -14.44 7.49
C GLN A 75 -10.72 -15.76 8.10
N PRO A 76 -9.40 -15.98 8.22
CA PRO A 76 -8.29 -15.13 7.73
C PRO A 76 -8.24 -15.09 6.21
N MET A 77 -7.79 -13.94 5.66
CA MET A 77 -7.64 -13.77 4.22
C MET A 77 -6.53 -14.69 3.67
N LYS A 78 -6.80 -15.32 2.51
CA LYS A 78 -5.82 -16.14 1.77
C LYS A 78 -5.48 -15.45 0.46
N GLU A 79 -4.26 -15.65 -0.03
CA GLU A 79 -3.78 -15.09 -1.30
C GLU A 79 -4.67 -15.50 -2.47
N SER A 80 -5.25 -16.70 -2.45
CA SER A 80 -6.18 -17.21 -3.47
C SER A 80 -7.51 -16.43 -3.56
N TYR A 81 -7.79 -15.53 -2.62
CA TYR A 81 -9.00 -14.69 -2.68
C TYR A 81 -8.80 -13.44 -3.55
N LEU A 82 -7.60 -13.21 -4.05
CA LEU A 82 -7.33 -12.11 -4.98
C LEU A 82 -8.27 -12.21 -6.20
N LEU A 83 -8.94 -11.11 -6.54
CA LEU A 83 -9.89 -10.99 -7.65
C LEU A 83 -11.14 -11.89 -7.57
N SER A 84 -11.43 -12.51 -6.44
CA SER A 84 -12.62 -13.37 -6.27
C SER A 84 -13.93 -12.61 -5.96
N GLY A 85 -13.90 -11.29 -5.89
CA GLY A 85 -15.09 -10.48 -5.59
C GLY A 85 -14.85 -8.98 -5.65
N LYS A 86 -15.88 -8.19 -5.34
CA LYS A 86 -15.83 -6.72 -5.38
C LYS A 86 -14.90 -6.15 -4.31
N LEU A 87 -14.08 -5.18 -4.71
CA LEU A 87 -13.22 -4.41 -3.82
C LEU A 87 -14.04 -3.44 -2.94
N GLU A 88 -13.41 -2.92 -1.89
CA GLU A 88 -13.98 -1.83 -1.10
C GLU A 88 -13.99 -0.54 -1.92
N GLU A 89 -15.18 0.00 -2.18
CA GLU A 89 -15.40 1.14 -3.07
C GLU A 89 -14.64 2.41 -2.67
N THR A 90 -14.38 2.58 -1.37
CA THR A 90 -13.67 3.78 -0.88
C THR A 90 -12.19 3.81 -1.24
N ASN A 91 -11.59 2.66 -1.58
CA ASN A 91 -10.17 2.54 -1.94
C ASN A 91 -9.90 1.66 -3.17
N ASP A 92 -10.92 1.37 -3.97
CA ASP A 92 -10.84 0.52 -5.17
C ASP A 92 -9.76 0.98 -6.15
N ALA A 93 -9.62 2.27 -6.38
CA ALA A 93 -8.62 2.86 -7.27
C ALA A 93 -7.17 2.54 -6.81
N TYR A 94 -6.91 2.65 -5.52
CA TYR A 94 -5.63 2.24 -4.93
C TYR A 94 -5.42 0.72 -5.02
N ALA A 95 -6.45 -0.05 -4.68
CA ALA A 95 -6.40 -1.50 -4.72
C ALA A 95 -6.12 -2.03 -6.13
N ILE A 96 -6.80 -1.51 -7.17
CA ILE A 96 -6.56 -1.86 -8.58
C ILE A 96 -5.11 -1.56 -8.99
N ALA A 97 -4.57 -0.39 -8.61
CA ALA A 97 -3.18 -0.08 -8.91
C ALA A 97 -2.24 -1.11 -8.25
N LYS A 98 -2.46 -1.45 -6.98
CA LYS A 98 -1.64 -2.46 -6.28
C LYS A 98 -1.78 -3.86 -6.90
N ILE A 99 -2.98 -4.29 -7.29
CA ILE A 99 -3.19 -5.55 -8.03
C ILE A 99 -2.38 -5.57 -9.33
N ALA A 100 -2.41 -4.48 -10.10
CA ALA A 100 -1.62 -4.39 -11.33
C ALA A 100 -0.12 -4.56 -11.08
N GLY A 101 0.43 -3.95 -10.01
CA GLY A 101 1.84 -4.12 -9.63
C GLY A 101 2.19 -5.55 -9.21
N ILE A 102 1.30 -6.21 -8.46
CA ILE A 102 1.46 -7.62 -8.08
C ILE A 102 1.49 -8.50 -9.34
N MET A 103 0.55 -8.27 -10.26
CA MET A 103 0.49 -9.02 -11.53
C MET A 103 1.72 -8.75 -12.41
N MET A 104 2.25 -7.53 -12.41
CA MET A 104 3.53 -7.25 -13.07
C MET A 104 4.66 -8.09 -12.47
N CYS A 105 4.86 -8.05 -11.16
CA CYS A 105 5.91 -8.83 -10.50
C CYS A 105 5.77 -10.33 -10.81
N TYR A 106 4.56 -10.87 -10.71
CA TYR A 106 4.28 -12.26 -11.01
C TYR A 106 4.66 -12.64 -12.45
N ASN A 107 4.21 -11.87 -13.45
CA ASN A 107 4.47 -12.17 -14.86
C ASN A 107 5.95 -12.00 -15.23
N TYR A 108 6.65 -11.00 -14.64
CA TYR A 108 8.09 -10.86 -14.84
C TYR A 108 8.86 -12.05 -14.23
N SER A 109 8.45 -12.52 -13.05
CA SER A 109 9.03 -13.70 -12.43
C SER A 109 8.83 -14.96 -13.30
N LEU A 110 7.62 -15.16 -13.78
CA LEU A 110 7.26 -16.32 -14.60
C LEU A 110 8.03 -16.34 -15.93
N ASN A 111 8.00 -15.22 -16.65
CA ASN A 111 8.54 -15.18 -18.03
C ASN A 111 10.07 -15.08 -18.08
N TYR A 112 10.68 -14.44 -17.09
CA TYR A 112 12.12 -14.14 -17.10
C TYR A 112 12.89 -14.83 -15.97
N LYS A 113 12.25 -15.72 -15.21
CA LYS A 113 12.85 -16.44 -14.07
C LYS A 113 13.49 -15.50 -13.05
N LEU A 114 12.82 -14.39 -12.75
CA LEU A 114 13.25 -13.39 -11.77
C LEU A 114 12.65 -13.68 -10.40
N ASN A 115 13.30 -13.22 -9.35
CA ASN A 115 12.79 -13.29 -7.99
C ASN A 115 12.09 -11.95 -7.61
N TYR A 116 10.96 -11.68 -8.27
CA TYR A 116 10.12 -10.52 -7.98
C TYR A 116 8.96 -10.96 -7.10
N GLN A 117 9.01 -10.61 -5.83
CA GLN A 117 8.03 -11.02 -4.82
C GLN A 117 7.11 -9.86 -4.46
N SER A 118 5.86 -10.18 -4.16
CA SER A 118 4.89 -9.21 -3.65
C SER A 118 4.49 -9.59 -2.23
N LEU A 119 4.56 -8.63 -1.31
CA LEU A 119 4.16 -8.81 0.08
C LEU A 119 2.90 -7.99 0.35
N MET A 120 1.95 -8.53 1.10
CA MET A 120 0.71 -7.87 1.49
C MET A 120 0.71 -7.53 2.98
N PRO A 121 1.45 -6.48 3.40
CA PRO A 121 1.50 -6.12 4.80
C PRO A 121 0.13 -5.66 5.32
N PRO A 122 -0.19 -5.93 6.59
CA PRO A 122 -1.35 -5.33 7.25
C PRO A 122 -1.13 -3.83 7.50
N ASN A 123 -1.81 -3.23 8.47
CA ASN A 123 -1.59 -1.83 8.80
C ASN A 123 -0.25 -1.66 9.51
N LEU A 124 0.72 -1.08 8.81
CA LEU A 124 2.03 -0.77 9.36
C LEU A 124 1.94 0.46 10.27
N PHE A 125 2.70 0.47 11.34
CA PHE A 125 2.88 1.62 12.21
C PHE A 125 4.28 1.63 12.82
N GLY A 126 4.77 2.81 13.24
CA GLY A 126 6.09 2.91 13.86
C GLY A 126 6.59 4.35 14.02
N PRO A 127 7.86 4.52 14.43
CA PRO A 127 8.49 5.82 14.51
C PRO A 127 8.49 6.54 13.15
N GLY A 128 8.21 7.84 13.16
CA GLY A 128 8.14 8.63 11.93
C GLY A 128 6.81 8.58 11.18
N ASP A 129 5.78 7.91 11.74
CA ASP A 129 4.47 7.84 11.12
C ASP A 129 3.77 9.22 11.05
N ASN A 130 2.76 9.32 10.20
CA ASN A 130 1.96 10.52 10.04
C ASN A 130 0.84 10.59 11.08
N TYR A 131 0.93 11.52 12.02
CA TYR A 131 -0.07 11.75 13.08
C TYR A 131 -1.07 12.88 12.76
N ASN A 132 -1.22 13.28 11.51
CA ASN A 132 -2.22 14.28 11.11
C ASN A 132 -3.63 13.68 11.19
N LEU A 133 -4.52 14.27 11.98
CA LEU A 133 -5.86 13.74 12.26
C LEU A 133 -6.77 13.64 11.03
N LYS A 134 -6.48 14.38 9.94
CA LYS A 134 -7.29 14.37 8.71
C LYS A 134 -6.77 13.36 7.67
N ASN A 135 -5.45 13.17 7.59
CA ASN A 135 -4.82 12.47 6.47
C ASN A 135 -4.06 11.21 6.86
N SER A 136 -3.89 10.93 8.17
CA SER A 136 -3.20 9.75 8.64
C SER A 136 -4.06 8.49 8.56
N HIS A 137 -3.41 7.34 8.63
CA HIS A 137 -4.09 6.07 8.85
C HIS A 137 -4.78 6.03 10.22
N PHE A 138 -5.73 5.09 10.38
CA PHE A 138 -6.58 5.07 11.57
C PHE A 138 -5.81 4.93 12.88
N PHE A 139 -4.75 4.10 12.91
CA PHE A 139 -4.03 3.81 14.15
C PHE A 139 -3.22 5.00 14.66
N PRO A 140 -2.36 5.67 13.86
CA PRO A 140 -1.71 6.90 14.31
C PRO A 140 -2.70 8.03 14.63
N ALA A 141 -3.83 8.15 13.90
CA ALA A 141 -4.88 9.10 14.25
C ALA A 141 -5.50 8.80 15.62
N LEU A 142 -5.77 7.53 15.92
CA LEU A 142 -6.32 7.10 17.21
C LEU A 142 -5.34 7.36 18.33
N LEU A 143 -4.07 7.01 18.17
CA LEU A 143 -3.01 7.32 19.15
C LEU A 143 -2.95 8.83 19.46
N LYS A 144 -2.98 9.66 18.40
CA LYS A 144 -2.99 11.12 18.56
C LYS A 144 -4.23 11.61 19.30
N LYS A 145 -5.41 11.08 18.97
CA LYS A 145 -6.66 11.43 19.68
C LYS A 145 -6.60 11.06 21.15
N ILE A 146 -6.12 9.86 21.49
CA ILE A 146 -5.96 9.39 22.88
C ILE A 146 -5.00 10.31 23.64
N TYR A 147 -3.83 10.60 23.04
CA TYR A 147 -2.86 11.50 23.63
C TYR A 147 -3.45 12.89 23.94
N LEU A 148 -4.14 13.49 22.95
CA LEU A 148 -4.78 14.79 23.12
C LEU A 148 -5.91 14.78 24.17
N ALA A 149 -6.68 13.69 24.24
CA ALA A 149 -7.71 13.52 25.26
C ALA A 149 -7.08 13.46 26.67
N LYS A 150 -5.99 12.70 26.82
CA LYS A 150 -5.23 12.62 28.09
C LYS A 150 -4.69 14.00 28.50
N VAL A 151 -4.02 14.71 27.59
CA VAL A 151 -3.47 16.06 27.88
C VAL A 151 -4.58 17.05 28.28
N LYS A 152 -5.73 16.97 27.60
CA LYS A 152 -6.90 17.83 27.89
C LYS A 152 -7.78 17.31 29.03
N ARG A 153 -7.38 16.24 29.72
CA ARG A 153 -8.14 15.59 30.83
C ARG A 153 -9.59 15.23 30.44
N LYS A 154 -9.83 14.85 29.16
CA LYS A 154 -11.14 14.41 28.73
C LYS A 154 -11.38 12.97 29.18
N LYS A 155 -12.61 12.67 29.65
CA LYS A 155 -13.00 11.32 30.09
C LYS A 155 -13.35 10.40 28.91
N THR A 156 -13.72 10.96 27.77
CA THR A 156 -14.16 10.24 26.57
C THR A 156 -13.51 10.82 25.33
N LEU A 157 -13.44 10.02 24.27
CA LEU A 157 -13.03 10.47 22.94
C LEU A 157 -13.98 9.88 21.88
N ASP A 158 -14.21 10.63 20.80
CA ASP A 158 -15.05 10.19 19.69
C ASP A 158 -14.25 9.31 18.73
N VAL A 159 -14.77 8.10 18.50
CA VAL A 159 -14.26 7.15 17.50
C VAL A 159 -15.28 7.02 16.37
N TRP A 160 -14.81 7.10 15.12
CA TRP A 160 -15.69 6.96 13.97
C TRP A 160 -16.14 5.51 13.78
N GLY A 161 -17.41 5.35 13.41
CA GLY A 161 -18.00 4.05 13.13
C GLY A 161 -18.51 3.35 14.39
N THR A 162 -18.67 2.05 14.30
CA THR A 162 -19.31 1.22 15.35
C THR A 162 -18.37 0.67 16.41
N GLY A 163 -17.05 0.83 16.21
CA GLY A 163 -16.02 0.21 17.06
C GLY A 163 -15.85 -1.31 16.86
N LYS A 164 -16.68 -1.95 16.04
CA LYS A 164 -16.64 -3.41 15.78
C LYS A 164 -15.53 -3.89 14.83
N PRO A 165 -15.08 -3.11 13.80
CA PRO A 165 -14.07 -3.58 12.88
C PRO A 165 -12.76 -3.94 13.57
N LYS A 166 -12.25 -5.13 13.24
CA LYS A 166 -10.93 -5.59 13.68
C LYS A 166 -9.88 -5.22 12.64
N ARG A 167 -8.67 -4.94 13.09
CA ARG A 167 -7.52 -4.63 12.23
C ARG A 167 -6.28 -5.32 12.74
N GLU A 168 -5.54 -5.89 11.82
CA GLU A 168 -4.20 -6.40 12.07
C GLU A 168 -3.21 -5.24 12.00
N LEU A 169 -2.25 -5.20 12.92
CA LEU A 169 -1.22 -4.18 13.03
C LEU A 169 0.14 -4.84 13.03
N MET A 170 1.11 -4.21 12.34
CA MET A 170 2.51 -4.65 12.30
C MET A 170 3.42 -3.46 12.60
N PHE A 171 4.32 -3.62 13.57
CA PHE A 171 5.34 -2.64 13.95
C PHE A 171 6.56 -2.72 13.03
#